data_05ca2ff616d130577ee2f4fd6733ef97
#
_entry.id   05ca2ff616d130577ee2f4fd6733ef97
#
_cell.length_a   1.000
_cell.length_b   1.000
_cell.length_c   1.000
_cell.angle_alpha   90.00
_cell.angle_beta   90.00
_cell.angle_gamma   90.00
#
_symmetry.space_group_name_H-M   'P 1'
#
loop_
_entity.id
_entity.type
_entity.pdbx_description
1 polymer ?
#
loop_
_entity_poly.entity_id
_entity_poly.type
_entity_poly.pdbx_seq_one_letter_code
_entity_poly.pdbx_strand_id
1 'polypeptide(L)'
;MDVVAALGMVVLAAWLVVMAAFTAVCAVAGICLIFGWNVAGLLPSMPRLCAVLAGLMLLALCGLSAVGTVSYAAFQRQLCRAYGRQRSNALAAAWNRAGLPALPLHPQLKKECRLRLRSASVVLVILFVLFLAACVIASAVSAGSLEFWHVWGWFGYGA
;
A
#
# COMPACT_ATOMS: atom_id res chain seq x y z
N MET A 1 -12.45 -21.73 -20.05
CA MET A 1 -11.50 -21.57 -18.93
C MET A 1 -10.57 -20.35 -19.10
N ASP A 2 -10.12 -20.02 -20.31
CA ASP A 2 -9.19 -18.91 -20.54
C ASP A 2 -9.78 -17.52 -20.25
N VAL A 3 -11.09 -17.31 -20.44
CA VAL A 3 -11.75 -16.01 -20.18
C VAL A 3 -11.76 -15.68 -18.69
N VAL A 4 -12.05 -16.64 -17.82
CA VAL A 4 -12.08 -16.44 -16.36
C VAL A 4 -10.68 -16.12 -15.83
N ALA A 5 -9.66 -16.81 -16.34
CA ALA A 5 -8.27 -16.54 -15.94
C ALA A 5 -7.79 -15.17 -16.45
N ALA A 6 -8.16 -14.79 -17.67
CA ALA A 6 -7.85 -13.48 -18.22
C ALA A 6 -8.53 -12.37 -17.40
N LEU A 7 -9.80 -12.53 -17.07
CA LEU A 7 -10.55 -11.58 -16.25
C LEU A 7 -9.93 -11.46 -14.85
N GLY A 8 -9.55 -12.57 -14.23
CA GLY A 8 -8.83 -12.57 -12.96
C GLY A 8 -7.51 -11.81 -13.01
N MET A 9 -6.72 -11.97 -14.07
CA MET A 9 -5.46 -11.23 -14.25
C MET A 9 -5.68 -9.73 -14.44
N VAL A 10 -6.76 -9.32 -15.15
CA VAL A 10 -7.11 -7.91 -15.31
C VAL A 10 -7.50 -7.28 -13.98
N VAL A 11 -8.32 -7.96 -13.17
CA VAL A 11 -8.70 -7.48 -11.82
C VAL A 11 -7.46 -7.34 -10.93
N LEU A 12 -6.55 -8.30 -10.96
CA LEU A 12 -5.30 -8.23 -10.19
C LEU A 12 -4.40 -7.08 -10.65
N ALA A 13 -4.34 -6.80 -11.96
CA ALA A 13 -3.59 -5.68 -12.49
C ALA A 13 -4.22 -4.33 -12.11
N ALA A 14 -5.56 -4.22 -12.18
CA ALA A 14 -6.28 -3.03 -11.73
C ALA A 14 -6.03 -2.76 -10.23
N TRP A 15 -6.04 -3.79 -9.41
CA TRP A 15 -5.72 -3.67 -7.98
C TRP A 15 -4.30 -3.14 -7.75
N LEU A 16 -3.31 -3.60 -8.54
CA LEU A 16 -1.94 -3.10 -8.46
C LEU A 16 -1.87 -1.59 -8.74
N VAL A 17 -2.60 -1.12 -9.76
CA VAL A 17 -2.67 0.31 -10.11
C VAL A 17 -3.28 1.12 -8.97
N VAL A 18 -4.37 0.62 -8.35
CA VAL A 18 -5.00 1.27 -7.20
C VAL A 18 -4.03 1.38 -6.02
N MET A 19 -3.30 0.32 -5.70
CA MET A 19 -2.30 0.33 -4.62
C MET A 19 -1.14 1.28 -4.91
N ALA A 20 -0.68 1.36 -6.16
CA ALA A 20 0.37 2.30 -6.57
C ALA A 20 -0.12 3.77 -6.48
N ALA A 21 -1.34 4.05 -6.93
CA ALA A 21 -1.95 5.37 -6.81
C ALA A 21 -2.12 5.77 -5.33
N PHE A 22 -2.61 4.88 -4.49
CA PHE A 22 -2.73 5.10 -3.05
C PHE A 22 -1.37 5.44 -2.41
N THR A 23 -0.32 4.72 -2.78
CA THR A 23 1.06 4.99 -2.31
C THR A 23 1.50 6.40 -2.70
N ALA A 24 1.24 6.82 -3.94
CA ALA A 24 1.60 8.15 -4.42
C ALA A 24 0.80 9.26 -3.68
N VAL A 25 -0.50 9.06 -3.48
CA VAL A 25 -1.35 10.01 -2.73
C VAL A 25 -0.87 10.16 -1.29
N CYS A 26 -0.56 9.05 -0.59
CA CYS A 26 -0.03 9.09 0.76
C CYS A 26 1.32 9.81 0.84
N ALA A 27 2.20 9.64 -0.17
CA ALA A 27 3.47 10.35 -0.22
C ALA A 27 3.27 11.87 -0.37
N VAL A 28 2.46 12.28 -1.35
CA VAL A 28 2.19 13.70 -1.61
C VAL A 28 1.50 14.35 -0.41
N ALA A 29 0.43 13.74 0.11
CA ALA A 29 -0.29 14.28 1.26
C ALA A 29 0.61 14.36 2.51
N GLY A 30 1.44 13.34 2.76
CA GLY A 30 2.39 13.34 3.87
C GLY A 30 3.41 14.48 3.77
N ILE A 31 3.99 14.69 2.59
CA ILE A 31 4.92 15.80 2.33
C ILE A 31 4.21 17.15 2.49
N CYS A 32 3.03 17.33 1.90
CA CYS A 32 2.27 18.57 2.00
C CYS A 32 1.95 18.93 3.46
N LEU A 33 1.57 17.94 4.29
CA LEU A 33 1.31 18.17 5.72
C LEU A 33 2.57 18.60 6.49
N ILE A 34 3.72 17.97 6.21
CA ILE A 34 4.99 18.32 6.88
C ILE A 34 5.42 19.75 6.54
N PHE A 35 5.30 20.16 5.27
CA PHE A 35 5.68 21.51 4.84
C PHE A 35 4.58 22.55 5.07
N GLY A 36 3.36 22.12 5.42
CA GLY A 36 2.21 23.02 5.60
C GLY A 36 1.66 23.57 4.28
N TRP A 37 1.90 22.88 3.19
CA TRP A 37 1.36 23.24 1.87
C TRP A 37 -0.09 22.77 1.75
N ASN A 38 -1.01 23.72 1.85
CA ASN A 38 -2.43 23.38 1.66
C ASN A 38 -2.77 23.48 0.17
N VAL A 39 -2.62 22.34 -0.53
CA VAL A 39 -2.96 22.22 -1.94
C VAL A 39 -4.49 22.17 -2.08
N ALA A 40 -5.05 23.21 -2.69
CA ALA A 40 -6.49 23.32 -3.00
C ALA A 40 -7.45 23.26 -1.80
N GLY A 41 -7.00 23.57 -0.58
CA GLY A 41 -7.88 23.54 0.60
C GLY A 41 -8.36 22.13 1.03
N LEU A 42 -7.72 21.10 0.50
CA LEU A 42 -8.10 19.69 0.78
C LEU A 42 -7.57 19.19 2.13
N LEU A 43 -6.56 19.87 2.70
CA LEU A 43 -5.95 19.46 3.95
C LEU A 43 -6.60 20.21 5.11
N PRO A 44 -6.91 19.51 6.23
CA PRO A 44 -7.50 20.15 7.41
C PRO A 44 -6.54 21.16 8.03
N SER A 45 -7.09 22.24 8.60
CA SER A 45 -6.34 23.23 9.36
C SER A 45 -6.00 22.69 10.75
N MET A 46 -4.87 22.00 10.85
CA MET A 46 -4.39 21.40 12.11
C MET A 46 -3.30 22.27 12.77
N PRO A 47 -3.13 22.18 14.09
CA PRO A 47 -1.93 22.65 14.77
C PRO A 47 -0.67 22.05 14.12
N ARG A 48 0.40 22.86 13.98
CA ARG A 48 1.61 22.46 13.26
C ARG A 48 2.21 21.13 13.72
N LEU A 49 2.19 20.88 15.02
CA LEU A 49 2.67 19.61 15.58
C LEU A 49 1.84 18.43 15.08
N CYS A 50 0.51 18.54 15.11
CA CYS A 50 -0.39 17.47 14.63
C CYS A 50 -0.23 17.25 13.13
N ALA A 51 -0.06 18.31 12.34
CA ALA A 51 0.17 18.21 10.90
C ALA A 51 1.47 17.45 10.57
N VAL A 52 2.57 17.74 11.29
CA VAL A 52 3.84 17.04 11.11
C VAL A 52 3.71 15.55 11.51
N LEU A 53 3.08 15.25 12.64
CA LEU A 53 2.87 13.87 13.08
C LEU A 53 1.99 13.09 12.11
N ALA A 54 0.91 13.70 11.62
CA ALA A 54 0.05 13.10 10.59
C ALA A 54 0.80 12.89 9.27
N GLY A 55 1.64 13.83 8.87
CA GLY A 55 2.49 13.70 7.70
C GLY A 55 3.48 12.53 7.81
N LEU A 56 4.15 12.37 8.96
CA LEU A 56 5.05 11.25 9.23
C LEU A 56 4.29 9.92 9.25
N MET A 57 3.09 9.88 9.82
CA MET A 57 2.21 8.71 9.78
C MET A 57 1.87 8.32 8.33
N LEU A 58 1.49 9.28 7.48
CA LEU A 58 1.20 9.03 6.07
C LEU A 58 2.43 8.56 5.29
N LEU A 59 3.63 9.07 5.59
CA LEU A 59 4.87 8.58 4.99
C LEU A 59 5.20 7.15 5.41
N ALA A 60 4.95 6.77 6.66
CA ALA A 60 5.09 5.39 7.11
C ALA A 60 4.08 4.47 6.40
N LEU A 61 2.84 4.93 6.24
CA LEU A 61 1.81 4.23 5.47
C LEU A 61 2.17 4.09 3.99
N CYS A 62 2.74 5.15 3.39
CA CYS A 62 3.28 5.12 2.03
C CYS A 62 4.36 4.03 1.88
N GLY A 63 5.32 3.97 2.80
CA GLY A 63 6.37 2.94 2.80
C GLY A 63 5.78 1.54 2.93
N LEU A 64 4.81 1.34 3.81
CA LEU A 64 4.12 0.06 4.00
C LEU A 64 3.34 -0.36 2.74
N SER A 65 2.62 0.58 2.14
CA SER A 65 1.91 0.36 0.88
C SER A 65 2.86 0.04 -0.28
N ALA A 66 4.02 0.72 -0.36
CA ALA A 66 5.04 0.43 -1.37
C ALA A 66 5.60 -0.99 -1.24
N VAL A 67 5.92 -1.44 0.00
CA VAL A 67 6.36 -2.82 0.26
C VAL A 67 5.28 -3.82 -0.13
N GLY A 68 4.01 -3.53 0.20
CA GLY A 68 2.86 -4.33 -0.20
C GLY A 68 2.73 -4.42 -1.72
N THR A 69 2.84 -3.29 -2.43
CA THR A 69 2.77 -3.21 -3.90
C THR A 69 3.86 -4.03 -4.57
N VAL A 70 5.11 -3.93 -4.10
CA VAL A 70 6.24 -4.73 -4.63
C VAL A 70 6.01 -6.23 -4.41
N SER A 71 5.57 -6.62 -3.21
CA SER A 71 5.30 -8.01 -2.87
C SER A 71 4.16 -8.58 -3.73
N TYR A 72 3.10 -7.79 -3.91
CA TYR A 72 1.96 -8.15 -4.74
C TYR A 72 2.33 -8.25 -6.23
N ALA A 73 3.14 -7.32 -6.75
CA ALA A 73 3.63 -7.37 -8.12
C ALA A 73 4.49 -8.63 -8.38
N ALA A 74 5.32 -9.01 -7.41
CA ALA A 74 6.11 -10.24 -7.49
C ALA A 74 5.20 -11.48 -7.53
N PHE A 75 4.15 -11.53 -6.71
CA PHE A 75 3.14 -12.59 -6.71
C PHE A 75 2.40 -12.67 -8.05
N GLN A 76 1.93 -11.53 -8.56
CA GLN A 76 1.22 -11.46 -9.84
C GLN A 76 2.08 -11.95 -11.01
N ARG A 77 3.35 -11.53 -11.05
CA ARG A 77 4.31 -12.02 -12.07
C ARG A 77 4.49 -13.54 -12.01
N GLN A 78 4.55 -14.10 -10.80
CA GLN A 78 4.67 -15.55 -10.62
C GLN A 78 3.40 -16.28 -11.07
N LEU A 79 2.24 -15.72 -10.74
CA LEU A 79 0.95 -16.28 -11.17
C LEU A 79 0.81 -16.30 -12.70
N CYS A 80 1.17 -15.20 -13.38
CA CYS A 80 1.18 -15.12 -14.83
C CYS A 80 2.11 -16.18 -15.47
N ARG A 81 3.30 -16.38 -14.88
CA ARG A 81 4.26 -17.39 -15.34
C ARG A 81 3.72 -18.81 -15.13
N ALA A 82 3.12 -19.10 -13.98
CA ALA A 82 2.54 -20.39 -13.65
C ALA A 82 1.38 -20.72 -14.60
N TYR A 83 0.50 -19.75 -14.85
CA TYR A 83 -0.61 -19.89 -15.79
C TYR A 83 -0.12 -20.11 -17.23
N GLY A 84 0.85 -19.31 -17.70
CA GLY A 84 1.44 -19.50 -19.03
C GLY A 84 2.05 -20.90 -19.22
N ARG A 85 2.71 -21.43 -18.17
CA ARG A 85 3.25 -22.79 -18.19
C ARG A 85 2.17 -23.87 -18.17
N GLN A 86 1.11 -23.69 -17.39
CA GLN A 86 -0.02 -24.62 -17.38
C GLN A 86 -0.70 -24.69 -18.73
N ARG A 87 -0.89 -23.55 -19.40
CA ARG A 87 -1.43 -23.48 -20.76
C ARG A 87 -0.51 -24.18 -21.77
N SER A 88 0.81 -23.95 -21.71
CA SER A 88 1.75 -24.62 -22.60
C SER A 88 1.80 -26.12 -22.37
N ASN A 89 1.66 -26.59 -21.12
CA ASN A 89 1.58 -28.02 -20.81
C ASN A 89 0.27 -28.67 -21.33
N ALA A 90 -0.84 -27.97 -21.24
CA ALA A 90 -2.11 -28.41 -21.80
C ALA A 90 -2.03 -28.61 -23.33
N LEU A 91 -1.38 -27.64 -24.01
CA LEU A 91 -1.12 -27.75 -25.46
C LEU A 91 -0.13 -28.88 -25.78
N ALA A 92 0.95 -29.04 -24.99
CA ALA A 92 1.91 -30.13 -25.17
C ALA A 92 1.26 -31.50 -25.00
N ALA A 93 0.37 -31.66 -24.03
CA ALA A 93 -0.40 -32.89 -23.82
C ALA A 93 -1.31 -33.20 -25.02
N ALA A 94 -1.96 -32.16 -25.59
CA ALA A 94 -2.77 -32.33 -26.81
C ALA A 94 -1.95 -32.79 -28.01
N TRP A 95 -0.65 -32.47 -28.05
CA TRP A 95 0.29 -32.87 -29.10
C TRP A 95 1.17 -34.09 -28.72
N ASN A 96 0.82 -34.79 -27.65
CA ASN A 96 1.54 -35.95 -27.13
C ASN A 96 3.03 -35.69 -26.84
N ARG A 97 3.36 -34.43 -26.41
CA ARG A 97 4.71 -34.00 -26.04
C ARG A 97 4.87 -33.98 -24.52
N ALA A 98 6.10 -34.22 -24.05
CA ALA A 98 6.40 -34.12 -22.61
C ALA A 98 6.13 -32.72 -22.07
N GLY A 99 5.37 -32.62 -20.98
CA GLY A 99 5.09 -31.39 -20.30
C GLY A 99 6.28 -30.90 -19.43
N LEU A 100 6.38 -29.60 -19.23
CA LEU A 100 7.37 -28.99 -18.35
C LEU A 100 6.93 -29.12 -16.87
N PRO A 101 7.86 -29.22 -15.90
CA PRO A 101 7.53 -29.31 -14.49
C PRO A 101 6.73 -28.09 -14.01
N ALA A 102 5.77 -28.32 -13.11
CA ALA A 102 4.93 -27.25 -12.55
C ALA A 102 5.77 -26.21 -11.81
N LEU A 103 5.44 -24.91 -11.99
CA LEU A 103 6.06 -23.84 -11.23
C LEU A 103 5.37 -23.68 -9.88
N PRO A 104 6.13 -23.41 -8.79
CA PRO A 104 5.53 -23.11 -7.51
C PRO A 104 4.74 -21.78 -7.59
N LEU A 105 3.57 -21.74 -6.96
CA LEU A 105 2.69 -20.56 -6.93
C LEU A 105 3.26 -19.41 -6.09
N HIS A 106 4.11 -19.73 -5.10
CA HIS A 106 4.72 -18.71 -4.27
C HIS A 106 5.92 -18.05 -4.96
N PRO A 107 6.02 -16.69 -4.93
CA PRO A 107 7.14 -15.99 -5.51
C PRO A 107 8.44 -16.41 -4.81
N GLN A 108 9.38 -16.92 -5.58
CA GLN A 108 10.72 -17.29 -5.10
C GLN A 108 11.60 -16.03 -5.06
N LEU A 109 11.33 -15.15 -4.10
CA LEU A 109 12.22 -14.05 -3.78
C LEU A 109 13.50 -14.58 -3.12
N LYS A 110 14.65 -14.02 -3.47
CA LYS A 110 15.91 -14.32 -2.78
C LYS A 110 15.72 -14.17 -1.27
N LYS A 111 16.25 -15.09 -0.48
CA LYS A 111 16.10 -15.11 0.99
C LYS A 111 16.40 -13.75 1.64
N GLU A 112 17.45 -13.08 1.19
CA GLU A 112 17.84 -11.76 1.65
C GLU A 112 16.79 -10.68 1.37
N CYS A 113 16.21 -10.67 0.15
CA CYS A 113 15.17 -9.71 -0.22
C CYS A 113 13.91 -9.91 0.62
N ARG A 114 13.51 -11.17 0.85
CA ARG A 114 12.36 -11.50 1.70
C ARG A 114 12.57 -11.07 3.15
N LEU A 115 13.78 -11.26 3.70
CA LEU A 115 14.12 -10.83 5.05
C LEU A 115 14.10 -9.30 5.17
N ARG A 116 14.69 -8.58 4.22
CA ARG A 116 14.66 -7.11 4.18
C ARG A 116 13.24 -6.56 4.08
N LEU A 117 12.40 -7.11 3.20
CA LEU A 117 10.99 -6.70 3.06
C LEU A 117 10.21 -6.94 4.36
N ARG A 118 10.42 -8.09 5.02
CA ARG A 118 9.78 -8.40 6.30
C ARG A 118 10.23 -7.46 7.41
N SER A 119 11.54 -7.22 7.52
CA SER A 119 12.08 -6.29 8.51
C SER A 119 11.56 -4.86 8.27
N ALA A 120 11.58 -4.39 7.02
CA ALA A 120 11.05 -3.09 6.65
C ALA A 120 9.56 -2.96 6.99
N SER A 121 8.75 -4.00 6.70
CA SER A 121 7.32 -3.99 7.05
C SER A 121 7.10 -3.87 8.55
N VAL A 122 7.84 -4.62 9.37
CA VAL A 122 7.71 -4.57 10.83
C VAL A 122 8.07 -3.18 11.36
N VAL A 123 9.19 -2.62 10.91
CA VAL A 123 9.62 -1.28 11.32
C VAL A 123 8.59 -0.22 10.91
N LEU A 124 8.08 -0.28 9.67
CA LEU A 124 7.09 0.67 9.18
C LEU A 124 5.75 0.57 9.93
N VAL A 125 5.31 -0.64 10.30
CA VAL A 125 4.11 -0.82 11.12
C VAL A 125 4.31 -0.20 12.51
N ILE A 126 5.46 -0.43 13.13
CA ILE A 126 5.77 0.16 14.45
C ILE A 126 5.77 1.70 14.35
N LEU A 127 6.44 2.26 13.35
CA LEU A 127 6.47 3.72 13.13
C LEU A 127 5.07 4.27 12.86
N PHE A 128 4.26 3.59 12.05
CA PHE A 128 2.88 3.99 11.78
C PHE A 128 2.05 4.06 13.06
N VAL A 129 2.10 3.01 13.88
CA VAL A 129 1.35 2.96 15.15
C VAL A 129 1.83 4.01 16.14
N LEU A 130 3.15 4.23 16.24
CA LEU A 130 3.72 5.26 17.10
C LEU A 130 3.28 6.66 16.68
N PHE A 131 3.39 7.00 15.40
CA PHE A 131 2.96 8.32 14.90
C PHE A 131 1.45 8.50 14.97
N LEU A 132 0.67 7.46 14.75
CA LEU A 132 -0.78 7.49 14.94
C LEU A 132 -1.13 7.81 16.40
N ALA A 133 -0.56 7.08 17.34
CA ALA A 133 -0.79 7.31 18.77
C ALA A 133 -0.36 8.71 19.19
N ALA A 134 0.84 9.16 18.77
CA ALA A 134 1.34 10.49 19.05
C ALA A 134 0.43 11.59 18.45
N CYS A 135 -0.06 11.40 17.24
CA CYS A 135 -0.98 12.33 16.59
C CYS A 135 -2.32 12.43 17.34
N VAL A 136 -2.89 11.30 17.76
CA VAL A 136 -4.14 11.28 18.54
C VAL A 136 -3.96 11.98 19.89
N ILE A 137 -2.89 11.65 20.61
CA ILE A 137 -2.60 12.28 21.91
C ILE A 137 -2.37 13.80 21.75
N ALA A 138 -1.55 14.22 20.79
CA ALA A 138 -1.30 15.63 20.53
C ALA A 138 -2.57 16.38 20.14
N SER A 139 -3.45 15.76 19.35
CA SER A 139 -4.74 16.34 18.94
C SER A 139 -5.70 16.48 20.13
N ALA A 140 -5.79 15.45 20.97
CA ALA A 140 -6.63 15.49 22.18
C ALA A 140 -6.14 16.55 23.19
N VAL A 141 -4.83 16.65 23.39
CA VAL A 141 -4.22 17.67 24.26
C VAL A 141 -4.46 19.08 23.71
N SER A 142 -4.29 19.30 22.41
CA SER A 142 -4.48 20.60 21.78
C SER A 142 -5.95 21.04 21.76
N ALA A 143 -6.90 20.10 21.69
CA ALA A 143 -8.32 20.37 21.71
C ALA A 143 -8.92 20.48 23.14
N GLY A 144 -8.20 20.00 24.15
CA GLY A 144 -8.70 19.92 25.52
C GLY A 144 -9.86 18.94 25.70
N SER A 145 -10.19 18.16 24.67
CA SER A 145 -11.29 17.19 24.66
C SER A 145 -10.95 16.00 23.75
N LEU A 146 -11.65 14.87 23.94
CA LEU A 146 -11.54 13.72 23.05
C LEU A 146 -12.20 13.94 21.67
N GLU A 147 -12.99 14.99 21.53
CA GLU A 147 -13.68 15.36 20.29
C GLU A 147 -12.86 16.32 19.42
N PHE A 148 -11.58 16.03 19.23
CA PHE A 148 -10.59 16.88 18.56
C PHE A 148 -10.87 17.15 17.07
N TRP A 149 -11.70 16.36 16.41
CA TRP A 149 -12.05 16.54 14.98
C TRP A 149 -12.79 17.85 14.70
N HIS A 150 -13.49 18.43 15.68
CA HIS A 150 -14.14 19.73 15.55
C HIS A 150 -13.14 20.89 15.43
N VAL A 151 -11.96 20.75 16.02
CA VAL A 151 -10.90 21.77 15.99
C VAL A 151 -10.16 21.80 14.65
N TRP A 152 -10.27 20.73 13.86
CA TRP A 152 -9.57 20.61 12.57
C TRP A 152 -10.24 21.37 11.42
N GLY A 153 -11.41 22.00 11.64
CA GLY A 153 -12.13 22.74 10.62
C GLY A 153 -12.51 21.95 9.38
N TRP A 154 -12.53 20.60 9.48
CA TRP A 154 -12.93 19.75 8.39
C TRP A 154 -14.45 19.80 8.22
N PHE A 155 -14.93 19.79 6.98
CA PHE A 155 -16.37 19.83 6.62
C PHE A 155 -17.15 21.06 7.13
N GLY A 156 -16.46 22.20 7.33
CA GLY A 156 -17.13 23.45 7.78
C GLY A 156 -17.60 23.45 9.24
N TYR A 157 -17.21 22.48 10.03
CA TYR A 157 -17.40 22.51 11.48
C TYR A 157 -16.29 23.37 12.10
N GLY A 158 -16.61 24.59 12.47
CA GLY A 158 -15.64 25.50 13.13
C GLY A 158 -15.62 26.93 12.59
N ALA A 159 -16.65 27.35 11.85
CA ALA A 159 -16.90 28.76 11.54
C ALA A 159 -17.90 29.36 12.51
#